data_748c5e4f2a9f4aec5ea9c1b2ea71969e
#
_entry.id   748c5e4f2a9f4aec5ea9c1b2ea71969e
#
_cell.length_a   1.000
_cell.length_b   1.000
_cell.length_c   1.000
_cell.angle_alpha   90.00
_cell.angle_beta   90.00
_cell.angle_gamma   90.00
#
_symmetry.space_group_name_H-M   'P 1'
#
loop_
_entity.id
_entity.type
_entity.pdbx_description
1 polymer ?
#
loop_
_entity_poly.entity_id
_entity_poly.type
_entity_poly.pdbx_seq_one_letter_code
_entity_poly.pdbx_strand_id
1 'polypeptide(L)'
;MSSAEAVHDASIRRGKRTLLMIAAAVIAPVVLSYGIYYFTPRGTFTNYGELLPTQPAPAITGMRDDGTTLSITQMQGRWKILVTSGGRCDAACETMLYATRQARTMQGRERERIERLWLVSDGTRPDPAILAEHPDLVVLRTSPRDVAALPRGAEAIYLVDPIGNQVLAWPRSPDIKALARDLTRLLRASRIG
;
A
#
# COMPACT_ATOMS: atom_id res chain seq x y z
N MET A 1 11.36 -20.68 73.29
CA MET A 1 11.14 -19.77 72.21
C MET A 1 10.03 -18.84 72.60
N SER A 2 10.34 -17.56 72.80
CA SER A 2 9.41 -16.55 73.29
C SER A 2 8.36 -16.18 72.30
N SER A 3 7.11 -15.97 72.71
CA SER A 3 5.99 -15.51 71.88
C SER A 3 6.30 -14.23 71.09
N ALA A 4 7.25 -13.41 71.55
CA ALA A 4 7.71 -12.20 70.93
C ALA A 4 8.51 -12.46 69.62
N GLU A 5 9.32 -13.52 69.63
CA GLU A 5 10.10 -13.91 68.41
C GLU A 5 9.20 -14.41 67.27
N ALA A 6 8.14 -15.16 67.61
CA ALA A 6 7.17 -15.65 66.60
C ALA A 6 6.36 -14.52 65.95
N VAL A 7 5.99 -13.48 66.75
CA VAL A 7 5.26 -12.30 66.26
C VAL A 7 6.17 -11.44 65.35
N HIS A 8 7.45 -11.30 65.73
CA HIS A 8 8.42 -10.54 64.92
C HIS A 8 8.68 -11.22 63.58
N ASP A 9 8.84 -12.54 63.55
CA ASP A 9 9.06 -13.32 62.34
C ASP A 9 7.82 -13.29 61.39
N ALA A 10 6.60 -13.31 61.99
CA ALA A 10 5.37 -13.18 61.20
C ALA A 10 5.21 -11.78 60.59
N SER A 11 5.64 -10.73 61.27
CA SER A 11 5.60 -9.35 60.75
C SER A 11 6.60 -9.16 59.57
N ILE A 12 7.81 -9.70 59.68
CA ILE A 12 8.83 -9.66 58.62
C ILE A 12 8.35 -10.42 57.38
N ARG A 13 7.71 -11.58 57.55
CA ARG A 13 7.17 -12.36 56.42
C ARG A 13 6.02 -11.62 55.72
N ARG A 14 5.14 -10.93 56.44
CA ARG A 14 4.09 -10.08 55.85
C ARG A 14 4.69 -8.92 55.09
N GLY A 15 5.68 -8.21 55.65
CA GLY A 15 6.38 -7.13 55.01
C GLY A 15 7.05 -7.56 53.66
N LYS A 16 7.74 -8.71 53.70
CA LYS A 16 8.35 -9.28 52.47
C LYS A 16 7.32 -9.64 51.40
N ARG A 17 6.16 -10.22 51.81
CA ARG A 17 5.06 -10.53 50.84
C ARG A 17 4.47 -9.25 50.24
N THR A 18 4.25 -8.22 51.04
CA THR A 18 3.73 -6.93 50.56
C THR A 18 4.73 -6.27 49.58
N LEU A 19 6.02 -6.29 49.91
CA LEU A 19 7.07 -5.78 49.05
C LEU A 19 7.14 -6.52 47.71
N LEU A 20 7.06 -7.85 47.74
CA LEU A 20 7.03 -8.69 46.52
C LEU A 20 5.80 -8.44 45.68
N MET A 21 4.62 -8.23 46.28
CA MET A 21 3.40 -7.90 45.54
C MET A 21 3.50 -6.53 44.86
N ILE A 22 4.06 -5.54 45.56
CA ILE A 22 4.28 -4.22 44.97
C ILE A 22 5.29 -4.30 43.81
N ALA A 23 6.41 -5.00 44.02
CA ALA A 23 7.40 -5.22 42.97
C ALA A 23 6.80 -5.95 41.76
N ALA A 24 6.02 -6.99 41.99
CA ALA A 24 5.32 -7.73 40.94
C ALA A 24 4.32 -6.84 40.17
N ALA A 25 3.55 -5.99 40.88
CA ALA A 25 2.60 -5.08 40.25
C ALA A 25 3.27 -4.03 39.36
N VAL A 26 4.49 -3.61 39.71
CA VAL A 26 5.27 -2.65 38.88
C VAL A 26 5.96 -3.36 37.71
N ILE A 27 6.52 -4.55 37.96
CA ILE A 27 7.30 -5.27 36.93
C ILE A 27 6.40 -6.00 35.93
N ALA A 28 5.26 -6.55 36.38
CA ALA A 28 4.39 -7.35 35.53
C ALA A 28 3.92 -6.63 34.26
N PRO A 29 3.46 -5.37 34.28
CA PRO A 29 3.04 -4.68 33.06
C PRO A 29 4.20 -4.45 32.08
N VAL A 30 5.41 -4.23 32.58
CA VAL A 30 6.60 -4.06 31.75
C VAL A 30 6.96 -5.38 31.06
N VAL A 31 7.03 -6.47 31.83
CA VAL A 31 7.31 -7.82 31.30
C VAL A 31 6.23 -8.25 30.32
N LEU A 32 4.96 -7.98 30.62
CA LEU A 32 3.83 -8.28 29.75
C LEU A 32 3.91 -7.49 28.44
N SER A 33 4.26 -6.20 28.51
CA SER A 33 4.43 -5.34 27.32
C SER A 33 5.54 -5.85 26.43
N TYR A 34 6.70 -6.20 27.00
CA TYR A 34 7.79 -6.81 26.23
C TYR A 34 7.41 -8.19 25.68
N GLY A 35 6.70 -9.00 26.48
CA GLY A 35 6.18 -10.29 26.04
C GLY A 35 5.26 -10.14 24.82
N ILE A 36 4.29 -9.25 24.89
CA ILE A 36 3.39 -8.94 23.76
C ILE A 36 4.21 -8.46 22.56
N TYR A 37 5.18 -7.56 22.75
CA TYR A 37 5.99 -7.02 21.68
C TYR A 37 6.82 -8.10 20.96
N TYR A 38 7.41 -9.06 21.67
CA TYR A 38 8.26 -10.08 21.06
C TYR A 38 7.51 -11.32 20.60
N PHE A 39 6.42 -11.71 21.29
CA PHE A 39 5.69 -12.94 21.00
C PHE A 39 4.42 -12.72 20.15
N THR A 40 3.91 -11.47 20.07
CA THR A 40 2.84 -11.20 19.11
C THR A 40 3.48 -11.08 17.74
N PRO A 41 3.14 -11.95 16.77
CA PRO A 41 3.57 -11.73 15.40
C PRO A 41 3.10 -10.32 15.03
N ARG A 42 4.05 -9.45 14.68
CA ARG A 42 3.74 -8.13 14.13
C ARG A 42 2.77 -8.43 13.01
N GLY A 43 1.50 -8.04 13.22
CA GLY A 43 0.47 -8.33 12.26
C GLY A 43 1.04 -7.90 10.91
N THR A 44 1.25 -8.84 10.03
CA THR A 44 1.52 -8.53 8.65
C THR A 44 0.32 -7.69 8.26
N PHE A 45 0.50 -6.38 8.16
CA PHE A 45 -0.44 -5.55 7.45
C PHE A 45 -0.43 -6.13 6.05
N THR A 46 -1.27 -7.15 5.85
CA THR A 46 -1.29 -7.92 4.63
C THR A 46 -1.95 -7.03 3.61
N ASN A 47 -1.15 -6.19 2.96
CA ASN A 47 -1.58 -5.59 1.73
C ASN A 47 -1.79 -6.75 0.75
N TYR A 48 -2.83 -6.68 -0.02
CA TYR A 48 -3.04 -7.62 -1.11
C TYR A 48 -1.98 -7.42 -2.19
N GLY A 49 -1.64 -6.15 -2.48
CA GLY A 49 -0.51 -5.81 -3.32
C GLY A 49 0.82 -6.07 -2.62
N GLU A 50 1.83 -6.42 -3.39
CA GLU A 50 3.21 -6.49 -2.94
C GLU A 50 3.72 -5.10 -2.61
N LEU A 51 4.23 -4.92 -1.39
CA LEU A 51 4.85 -3.67 -0.98
C LEU A 51 6.21 -3.53 -1.69
N LEU A 52 6.36 -2.46 -2.43
CA LEU A 52 7.61 -2.15 -3.12
C LEU A 52 8.56 -1.39 -2.18
N PRO A 53 9.88 -1.51 -2.38
CA PRO A 53 10.83 -0.63 -1.70
C PRO A 53 10.47 0.84 -1.95
N THR A 54 10.42 1.63 -0.88
CA THR A 54 10.11 3.06 -0.98
C THR A 54 11.27 3.78 -1.67
N GLN A 55 11.08 4.06 -2.93
CA GLN A 55 12.03 4.79 -3.77
C GLN A 55 11.25 5.58 -4.83
N PRO A 56 11.82 6.65 -5.39
CA PRO A 56 11.20 7.37 -6.49
C PRO A 56 10.84 6.41 -7.63
N ALA A 57 9.62 6.55 -8.17
CA ALA A 57 9.24 5.82 -9.36
C ALA A 57 10.19 6.18 -10.52
N PRO A 58 10.49 5.24 -11.42
CA PRO A 58 11.27 5.54 -12.61
C PRO A 58 10.71 6.77 -13.35
N ALA A 59 11.59 7.58 -13.92
CA ALA A 59 11.23 8.78 -14.68
C ALA A 59 10.63 8.39 -16.04
N ILE A 60 9.42 7.82 -16.01
CA ILE A 60 8.72 7.40 -17.22
C ILE A 60 8.08 8.62 -17.88
N THR A 61 8.41 8.81 -19.13
CA THR A 61 7.81 9.85 -19.97
C THR A 61 7.00 9.20 -21.08
N GLY A 62 5.78 9.66 -21.27
CA GLY A 62 4.90 9.16 -22.31
C GLY A 62 4.24 10.29 -23.08
N MET A 63 3.84 9.98 -24.32
CA MET A 63 3.13 10.89 -25.20
C MET A 63 1.64 10.56 -25.18
N ARG A 64 0.80 11.56 -24.97
CA ARG A 64 -0.66 11.48 -25.13
C ARG A 64 -1.06 11.46 -26.62
N ASP A 65 -2.32 11.13 -26.87
CA ASP A 65 -2.84 11.14 -28.25
C ASP A 65 -2.91 12.56 -28.88
N ASP A 66 -2.99 13.61 -28.05
CA ASP A 66 -2.91 15.00 -28.47
C ASP A 66 -1.48 15.48 -28.83
N GLY A 67 -0.49 14.59 -28.72
CA GLY A 67 0.93 14.89 -28.97
C GLY A 67 1.65 15.52 -27.79
N THR A 68 0.97 15.81 -26.67
CA THR A 68 1.62 16.35 -25.47
C THR A 68 2.45 15.28 -24.77
N THR A 69 3.61 15.66 -24.28
CA THR A 69 4.49 14.79 -23.49
C THR A 69 4.25 15.00 -22.01
N LEU A 70 4.10 13.91 -21.27
CA LEU A 70 3.85 13.93 -19.84
C LEU A 70 4.81 12.98 -19.12
N SER A 71 5.43 13.47 -18.04
CA SER A 71 6.24 12.63 -17.16
C SER A 71 5.46 12.26 -15.90
N ILE A 72 5.48 10.98 -15.51
CA ILE A 72 4.80 10.49 -14.30
C ILE A 72 5.30 11.22 -13.05
N THR A 73 6.59 11.55 -12.99
CA THR A 73 7.19 12.25 -11.86
C THR A 73 6.77 13.72 -11.77
N GLN A 74 6.31 14.33 -12.87
CA GLN A 74 5.79 15.70 -12.88
C GLN A 74 4.31 15.78 -12.47
N MET A 75 3.60 14.67 -12.48
CA MET A 75 2.20 14.57 -12.04
C MET A 75 2.13 14.46 -10.51
N GLN A 76 2.47 15.52 -9.80
CA GLN A 76 2.43 15.55 -8.33
C GLN A 76 1.02 15.83 -7.79
N GLY A 77 0.81 15.54 -6.50
CA GLY A 77 -0.40 15.89 -5.78
C GLY A 77 -1.52 14.85 -5.83
N ARG A 78 -1.43 13.80 -6.66
CA ARG A 78 -2.43 12.71 -6.71
C ARG A 78 -1.77 11.34 -6.65
N TRP A 79 -2.50 10.38 -6.12
CA TRP A 79 -2.16 8.97 -6.23
C TRP A 79 -2.31 8.50 -7.67
N LYS A 80 -1.37 7.74 -8.18
CA LYS A 80 -1.39 7.26 -9.57
C LYS A 80 -1.46 5.75 -9.59
N ILE A 81 -2.50 5.22 -10.23
CA ILE A 81 -2.58 3.80 -10.57
C ILE A 81 -2.08 3.66 -11.99
N LEU A 82 -0.96 2.97 -12.17
CA LEU A 82 -0.36 2.71 -13.48
C LEU A 82 -0.74 1.30 -13.91
N VAL A 83 -1.35 1.15 -15.06
CA VAL A 83 -1.53 -0.14 -15.74
C VAL A 83 -0.54 -0.20 -16.88
N THR A 84 0.29 -1.24 -16.92
CA THR A 84 1.28 -1.44 -17.98
C THR A 84 0.86 -2.61 -18.87
N SER A 85 0.64 -2.34 -20.16
CA SER A 85 0.30 -3.38 -21.14
C SER A 85 0.49 -2.89 -22.57
N GLY A 86 0.32 -3.77 -23.54
CA GLY A 86 0.26 -3.39 -24.96
C GLY A 86 -1.04 -2.68 -25.31
N GLY A 87 -1.04 -1.87 -26.37
CA GLY A 87 -2.21 -1.09 -26.79
C GLY A 87 -3.34 -1.92 -27.40
N ARG A 88 -3.06 -3.15 -27.85
CA ARG A 88 -4.12 -4.07 -28.31
C ARG A 88 -5.01 -4.59 -27.21
N CYS A 89 -4.56 -4.47 -25.97
CA CYS A 89 -5.27 -4.81 -24.74
C CYS A 89 -5.93 -6.21 -24.79
N ASP A 90 -5.17 -7.22 -24.46
CA ASP A 90 -5.70 -8.59 -24.31
C ASP A 90 -6.66 -8.69 -23.10
N ALA A 91 -7.28 -9.85 -22.93
CA ALA A 91 -8.23 -10.10 -21.81
C ALA A 91 -7.64 -9.79 -20.43
N ALA A 92 -6.33 -9.97 -20.23
CA ALA A 92 -5.68 -9.63 -18.97
C ALA A 92 -5.53 -8.11 -18.79
N CYS A 93 -5.21 -7.37 -19.85
CA CYS A 93 -5.21 -5.93 -19.86
C CYS A 93 -6.60 -5.36 -19.56
N GLU A 94 -7.64 -5.85 -20.23
CA GLU A 94 -9.03 -5.45 -19.96
C GLU A 94 -9.42 -5.70 -18.50
N THR A 95 -9.01 -6.85 -17.94
CA THR A 95 -9.21 -7.18 -16.52
C THR A 95 -8.53 -6.15 -15.61
N MET A 96 -7.28 -5.76 -15.89
CA MET A 96 -6.55 -4.76 -15.11
C MET A 96 -7.21 -3.37 -15.21
N LEU A 97 -7.59 -2.95 -16.41
CA LEU A 97 -8.27 -1.67 -16.62
C LEU A 97 -9.62 -1.62 -15.91
N TYR A 98 -10.42 -2.69 -16.03
CA TYR A 98 -11.69 -2.81 -15.34
C TYR A 98 -11.52 -2.80 -13.82
N ALA A 99 -10.61 -3.62 -13.29
CA ALA A 99 -10.37 -3.72 -11.85
C ALA A 99 -9.94 -2.39 -11.23
N THR A 100 -9.03 -1.66 -11.89
CA THR A 100 -8.56 -0.36 -11.41
C THR A 100 -9.65 0.72 -11.48
N ARG A 101 -10.53 0.67 -12.48
CA ARG A 101 -11.72 1.54 -12.56
C ARG A 101 -12.66 1.28 -11.40
N GLN A 102 -13.00 0.01 -11.15
CA GLN A 102 -13.90 -0.37 -10.07
C GLN A 102 -13.31 -0.01 -8.70
N ALA A 103 -12.05 -0.34 -8.47
CA ALA A 103 -11.39 -0.04 -7.21
C ALA A 103 -11.33 1.47 -6.91
N ARG A 104 -11.07 2.30 -7.94
CA ARG A 104 -11.13 3.77 -7.83
C ARG A 104 -12.56 4.24 -7.50
N THR A 105 -13.55 3.73 -8.20
CA THR A 105 -14.97 4.08 -7.98
C THR A 105 -15.41 3.75 -6.55
N MET A 106 -14.94 2.64 -5.99
CA MET A 106 -15.23 2.22 -4.61
C MET A 106 -14.67 3.18 -3.54
N GLN A 107 -13.75 4.09 -3.89
CA GLN A 107 -13.23 5.09 -2.96
C GLN A 107 -14.22 6.25 -2.71
N GLY A 108 -15.33 6.31 -3.41
CA GLY A 108 -16.33 7.35 -3.21
C GLY A 108 -15.78 8.76 -3.47
N ARG A 109 -15.79 9.63 -2.46
CA ARG A 109 -15.27 11.01 -2.57
C ARG A 109 -13.75 11.06 -2.75
N GLU A 110 -13.03 10.11 -2.19
CA GLU A 110 -11.57 10.03 -2.26
C GLU A 110 -11.07 9.66 -3.67
N ARG A 111 -11.95 9.24 -4.60
CA ARG A 111 -11.58 8.90 -5.98
C ARG A 111 -10.91 10.05 -6.74
N GLU A 112 -11.23 11.30 -6.38
CA GLU A 112 -10.65 12.48 -7.02
C GLU A 112 -9.15 12.66 -6.69
N ARG A 113 -8.68 12.00 -5.66
CA ARG A 113 -7.28 11.92 -5.26
C ARG A 113 -6.50 10.86 -6.04
N ILE A 114 -7.18 10.08 -6.89
CA ILE A 114 -6.59 8.97 -7.64
C ILE A 114 -6.70 9.25 -9.14
N GLU A 115 -5.58 9.21 -9.81
CA GLU A 115 -5.47 9.29 -11.26
C GLU A 115 -5.11 7.91 -11.82
N ARG A 116 -5.69 7.52 -12.95
CA ARG A 116 -5.44 6.26 -13.62
C ARG A 116 -4.69 6.51 -14.91
N LEU A 117 -3.57 5.81 -15.08
CA LEU A 117 -2.73 5.91 -16.25
C LEU A 117 -2.56 4.53 -16.89
N TRP A 118 -2.65 4.47 -18.20
CA TRP A 118 -2.32 3.30 -18.98
C TRP A 118 -1.03 3.57 -19.76
N LEU A 119 0.03 2.83 -19.43
CA LEU A 119 1.33 2.92 -20.08
C LEU A 119 1.39 1.90 -21.20
N VAL A 120 1.28 2.37 -22.43
CA VAL A 120 1.34 1.56 -23.65
C VAL A 120 2.77 1.59 -24.18
N SER A 121 3.45 0.43 -24.16
CA SER A 121 4.88 0.34 -24.47
C SER A 121 5.23 -0.40 -25.77
N ASP A 122 4.23 -0.94 -26.48
CA ASP A 122 4.43 -1.72 -27.70
C ASP A 122 4.25 -0.92 -29.01
N GLY A 123 4.01 0.39 -28.88
CA GLY A 123 3.78 1.29 -30.01
C GLY A 123 2.41 1.14 -30.68
N THR A 124 1.56 0.21 -30.25
CA THR A 124 0.21 0.07 -30.80
C THR A 124 -0.73 1.14 -30.23
N ARG A 125 -1.77 1.49 -30.99
CA ARG A 125 -2.80 2.40 -30.49
C ARG A 125 -3.89 1.62 -29.77
N PRO A 126 -4.37 2.12 -28.61
CA PRO A 126 -5.55 1.57 -27.97
C PRO A 126 -6.78 1.58 -28.84
N ASP A 127 -7.63 0.57 -28.69
CA ASP A 127 -8.94 0.53 -29.33
C ASP A 127 -9.83 1.66 -28.78
N PRO A 128 -10.43 2.50 -29.62
CA PRO A 128 -11.39 3.52 -29.19
C PRO A 128 -12.56 2.96 -28.37
N ALA A 129 -12.99 1.73 -28.61
CA ALA A 129 -14.04 1.07 -27.83
C ALA A 129 -13.62 0.89 -26.36
N ILE A 130 -12.39 0.46 -26.12
CA ILE A 130 -11.84 0.33 -24.76
C ILE A 130 -11.75 1.71 -24.10
N LEU A 131 -11.28 2.72 -24.82
CA LEU A 131 -11.17 4.08 -24.28
C LEU A 131 -12.54 4.66 -23.89
N ALA A 132 -13.58 4.38 -24.66
CA ALA A 132 -14.94 4.82 -24.37
C ALA A 132 -15.47 4.24 -23.04
N GLU A 133 -15.05 3.04 -22.67
CA GLU A 133 -15.38 2.43 -21.37
C GLU A 133 -14.61 3.04 -20.20
N HIS A 134 -13.53 3.76 -20.46
CA HIS A 134 -12.62 4.29 -19.44
C HIS A 134 -12.37 5.81 -19.63
N PRO A 135 -13.41 6.66 -19.49
CA PRO A 135 -13.29 8.10 -19.79
C PRO A 135 -12.33 8.87 -18.87
N ASP A 136 -12.00 8.29 -17.71
CA ASP A 136 -11.09 8.84 -16.71
C ASP A 136 -9.64 8.33 -16.84
N LEU A 137 -9.36 7.57 -17.88
CA LEU A 137 -8.06 6.94 -18.10
C LEU A 137 -7.14 7.84 -18.95
N VAL A 138 -5.99 8.16 -18.40
CA VAL A 138 -4.94 8.86 -19.14
C VAL A 138 -4.06 7.82 -19.83
N VAL A 139 -4.05 7.82 -21.16
CA VAL A 139 -3.17 6.94 -21.94
C VAL A 139 -1.85 7.64 -22.23
N LEU A 140 -0.76 6.95 -21.95
CA LEU A 140 0.59 7.41 -22.23
C LEU A 140 1.33 6.36 -23.06
N ARG A 141 1.69 6.71 -24.29
CA ARG A 141 2.57 5.88 -25.12
C ARG A 141 4.01 6.13 -24.67
N THR A 142 4.65 5.08 -24.20
CA THR A 142 6.00 5.14 -23.61
C THR A 142 6.93 4.12 -24.26
N SER A 143 8.21 4.15 -23.92
CA SER A 143 9.15 3.18 -24.44
C SER A 143 9.08 1.85 -23.68
N PRO A 144 9.37 0.69 -24.33
CA PRO A 144 9.48 -0.59 -23.64
C PRO A 144 10.56 -0.56 -22.53
N ARG A 145 11.62 0.23 -22.73
CA ARG A 145 12.72 0.39 -21.76
C ARG A 145 12.23 1.04 -20.46
N ASP A 146 11.36 2.05 -20.57
CA ASP A 146 10.83 2.76 -19.41
C ASP A 146 9.94 1.86 -18.56
N VAL A 147 9.11 1.05 -19.21
CA VAL A 147 8.27 0.06 -18.51
C VAL A 147 9.12 -1.06 -17.90
N ALA A 148 10.18 -1.49 -18.56
CA ALA A 148 11.11 -2.49 -18.03
C ALA A 148 11.89 -2.00 -16.81
N ALA A 149 11.97 -0.70 -16.57
CA ALA A 149 12.55 -0.13 -15.34
C ALA A 149 11.65 -0.27 -14.11
N LEU A 150 10.37 -0.59 -14.28
CA LEU A 150 9.47 -0.89 -13.18
C LEU A 150 9.78 -2.27 -12.57
N PRO A 151 9.56 -2.49 -11.26
CA PRO A 151 9.98 -3.70 -10.54
C PRO A 151 9.47 -5.02 -11.12
N ARG A 152 8.28 -5.01 -11.73
CA ARG A 152 7.68 -6.18 -12.39
C ARG A 152 7.62 -6.05 -13.91
N GLY A 153 8.18 -4.98 -14.47
CA GLY A 153 8.15 -4.71 -15.91
C GLY A 153 6.74 -4.49 -16.45
N ALA A 154 6.48 -5.04 -17.64
CA ALA A 154 5.19 -4.93 -18.32
C ALA A 154 4.13 -5.86 -17.67
N GLU A 155 2.86 -5.56 -17.98
CA GLU A 155 1.71 -6.39 -17.60
C GLU A 155 1.47 -6.49 -16.08
N ALA A 156 1.56 -5.36 -15.40
CA ALA A 156 1.30 -5.24 -13.98
C ALA A 156 0.55 -3.94 -13.67
N ILE A 157 0.05 -3.85 -12.44
CA ILE A 157 -0.55 -2.65 -11.90
C ILE A 157 0.36 -2.12 -10.81
N TYR A 158 0.66 -0.82 -10.86
CA TYR A 158 1.50 -0.15 -9.87
C TYR A 158 0.76 0.99 -9.20
N LEU A 159 1.12 1.27 -7.97
CA LEU A 159 0.68 2.47 -7.26
C LEU A 159 1.88 3.37 -6.99
N VAL A 160 1.74 4.63 -7.37
CA VAL A 160 2.69 5.70 -7.09
C VAL A 160 2.00 6.73 -6.21
N ASP A 161 2.69 7.17 -5.17
CA ASP A 161 2.17 8.13 -4.22
C ASP A 161 2.15 9.58 -4.78
N PRO A 162 1.51 10.54 -4.08
CA PRO A 162 1.42 11.92 -4.54
C PRO A 162 2.76 12.65 -4.67
N ILE A 163 3.81 12.18 -4.02
CA ILE A 163 5.16 12.77 -4.09
C ILE A 163 6.05 12.07 -5.11
N GLY A 164 5.57 10.98 -5.74
CA GLY A 164 6.25 10.30 -6.82
C GLY A 164 6.98 9.02 -6.46
N ASN A 165 6.80 8.45 -5.26
CA ASN A 165 7.40 7.18 -4.89
C ASN A 165 6.53 6.00 -5.31
N GLN A 166 7.15 4.91 -5.73
CA GLN A 166 6.46 3.63 -5.91
C GLN A 166 6.09 3.02 -4.54
N VAL A 167 4.89 2.46 -4.44
CA VAL A 167 4.35 1.96 -3.14
C VAL A 167 3.95 0.50 -3.22
N LEU A 168 3.12 0.14 -4.18
CA LEU A 168 2.55 -1.20 -4.34
C LEU A 168 2.60 -1.67 -5.79
N ALA A 169 2.67 -2.98 -5.96
CA ALA A 169 2.37 -3.65 -7.23
C ALA A 169 1.30 -4.72 -7.03
N TRP A 170 0.36 -4.82 -7.97
CA TRP A 170 -0.69 -5.83 -7.99
C TRP A 170 -0.54 -6.76 -9.20
N PRO A 171 -1.06 -8.01 -9.11
CA PRO A 171 -0.99 -8.96 -10.20
C PRO A 171 -1.87 -8.55 -11.39
N ARG A 172 -1.65 -9.22 -12.55
CA ARG A 172 -2.45 -9.04 -13.78
C ARG A 172 -3.94 -9.37 -13.62
N SER A 173 -4.27 -10.28 -12.71
CA SER A 173 -5.66 -10.66 -12.40
C SER A 173 -5.94 -10.30 -10.94
N PRO A 174 -6.20 -9.02 -10.63
CA PRO A 174 -6.37 -8.58 -9.26
C PRO A 174 -7.77 -8.85 -8.73
N ASP A 175 -7.86 -9.19 -7.44
CA ASP A 175 -9.12 -9.11 -6.70
C ASP A 175 -9.48 -7.64 -6.48
N ILE A 176 -10.59 -7.21 -7.08
CA ILE A 176 -11.06 -5.81 -7.06
C ILE A 176 -11.28 -5.30 -5.64
N LYS A 177 -11.89 -6.15 -4.78
CA LYS A 177 -12.21 -5.76 -3.39
C LYS A 177 -10.92 -5.64 -2.56
N ALA A 178 -9.96 -6.52 -2.80
CA ALA A 178 -8.68 -6.49 -2.11
C ALA A 178 -7.85 -5.26 -2.54
N LEU A 179 -7.79 -4.96 -3.84
CA LEU A 179 -7.15 -3.75 -4.37
C LEU A 179 -7.81 -2.48 -3.81
N ALA A 180 -9.14 -2.44 -3.79
CA ALA A 180 -9.86 -1.31 -3.21
C ALA A 180 -9.60 -1.12 -1.72
N ARG A 181 -9.44 -2.21 -0.94
CA ARG A 181 -9.06 -2.14 0.48
C ARG A 181 -7.66 -1.54 0.69
N ASP A 182 -6.69 -1.93 -0.15
CA ASP A 182 -5.35 -1.36 -0.09
C ASP A 182 -5.40 0.14 -0.36
N LEU A 183 -6.10 0.59 -1.41
CA LEU A 183 -6.30 2.01 -1.71
C LEU A 183 -6.96 2.73 -0.53
N THR A 184 -8.02 2.18 0.05
CA THR A 184 -8.73 2.80 1.19
C THR A 184 -7.79 3.02 2.38
N ARG A 185 -6.92 2.05 2.68
CA ARG A 185 -5.95 2.19 3.78
C ARG A 185 -4.95 3.31 3.53
N LEU A 186 -4.40 3.36 2.32
CA LEU A 186 -3.40 4.36 1.96
C LEU A 186 -4.00 5.78 1.92
N LEU A 187 -5.18 5.94 1.35
CA LEU A 187 -5.88 7.22 1.30
C LEU A 187 -6.25 7.75 2.70
N ARG A 188 -6.63 6.87 3.62
CA ARG A 188 -6.89 7.24 5.03
C ARG A 188 -5.62 7.61 5.79
N ALA A 189 -4.51 6.94 5.52
CA ALA A 189 -3.23 7.21 6.17
C ALA A 189 -2.57 8.50 5.62
N SER A 190 -2.83 8.85 4.36
CA SER A 190 -2.26 10.01 3.68
C SER A 190 -3.21 11.20 3.74
N ARG A 191 -2.69 12.36 4.12
CA ARG A 191 -3.41 13.65 4.04
C ARG A 191 -3.09 14.43 2.76
N ILE A 192 -2.22 13.88 1.90
CA ILE A 192 -1.75 14.49 0.66
C ILE A 192 -2.48 13.83 -0.52
N GLY A 193 -2.87 14.61 -1.50
CA GLY A 193 -3.54 14.18 -2.71
C GLY A 193 -4.98 14.62 -2.78
#